data_926152b253023ca0fda735d06063b26f
#
_entry.id   926152b253023ca0fda735d06063b26f
#
_cell.length_a   1.000
_cell.length_b   1.000
_cell.length_c   1.000
_cell.angle_alpha   90.00
_cell.angle_beta   90.00
_cell.angle_gamma   90.00
#
_symmetry.space_group_name_H-M   'P 1'
#
loop_
_entity.id
_entity.type
_entity.pdbx_description
1 polymer ?
#
loop_
_entity_poly.entity_id
_entity_poly.type
_entity_poly.pdbx_seq_one_letter_code
_entity_poly.pdbx_strand_id
1 'polypeptide(L)'
;MQLGAQITHDYRDSDLVLVSILKGGVVFLTDLMREIKIPLTIDFMCVSSYGLASDNYGVVRITKDLDQSIESRDVIVVEDIIDTGLTLQYILKNLYTREPKSLEVCTLLDKSARRIADIKIKYKGFDIKDKYXXXXGLDYRQRKRNLPHIYELDESLLKS
;
A
#
# COMPACT_ATOMS: atom_id res chain seq x y z
N MET A 1 -10.67 -9.51 -11.06
CA MET A 1 -10.26 -8.12 -10.83
C MET A 1 -9.27 -7.71 -11.90
N GLN A 2 -9.49 -6.53 -12.48
CA GLN A 2 -8.64 -6.09 -13.59
C GLN A 2 -7.19 -5.87 -13.21
N LEU A 3 -6.94 -5.44 -11.97
CA LEU A 3 -5.57 -5.22 -11.53
C LEU A 3 -4.76 -6.50 -11.56
N GLY A 4 -5.36 -7.58 -11.10
CA GLY A 4 -4.66 -8.88 -11.13
C GLY A 4 -4.32 -9.31 -12.53
N ALA A 5 -5.24 -9.10 -13.47
CA ALA A 5 -4.99 -9.47 -14.87
C ALA A 5 -3.89 -8.61 -15.47
N GLN A 6 -3.89 -7.30 -15.17
CA GLN A 6 -2.86 -6.42 -15.67
C GLN A 6 -1.48 -6.84 -15.17
N ILE A 7 -1.39 -7.13 -13.87
CA ILE A 7 -0.12 -7.51 -13.28
C ILE A 7 0.34 -8.84 -13.84
N THR A 8 -0.58 -9.78 -14.00
CA THR A 8 -0.24 -11.07 -14.59
C THR A 8 0.40 -10.89 -15.96
N HIS A 9 -0.22 -10.03 -16.78
CA HIS A 9 0.30 -9.78 -18.12
C HIS A 9 1.67 -9.10 -18.08
N ASP A 10 1.79 -8.05 -17.26
CA ASP A 10 2.98 -7.21 -17.26
C ASP A 10 4.20 -7.91 -16.69
N TYR A 11 4.00 -8.86 -15.78
CA TYR A 11 5.10 -9.50 -15.06
C TYR A 11 5.28 -10.96 -15.44
N ARG A 12 4.77 -11.34 -16.59
CA ARG A 12 5.03 -12.68 -17.12
C ARG A 12 6.54 -12.90 -17.15
N ASP A 13 6.94 -14.07 -16.67
CA ASP A 13 8.36 -14.47 -16.67
C ASP A 13 9.22 -13.61 -15.72
N SER A 14 8.61 -12.94 -14.78
CA SER A 14 9.33 -12.11 -13.80
C SER A 14 9.46 -12.83 -12.47
N ASP A 15 10.45 -12.42 -11.70
CA ASP A 15 10.60 -12.84 -10.31
C ASP A 15 9.90 -11.81 -9.44
N LEU A 16 8.59 -11.95 -9.29
CA LEU A 16 7.75 -10.92 -8.70
C LEU A 16 7.62 -11.08 -7.19
N VAL A 17 7.79 -9.99 -6.46
CA VAL A 17 7.46 -9.95 -5.05
C VAL A 17 6.50 -8.81 -4.77
N LEU A 18 5.44 -9.11 -4.03
CA LEU A 18 4.50 -8.09 -3.56
C LEU A 18 4.87 -7.74 -2.13
N VAL A 19 5.07 -6.46 -1.88
CA VAL A 19 5.41 -5.95 -0.55
C VAL A 19 4.24 -5.13 -0.05
N SER A 20 3.77 -5.42 1.14
CA SER A 20 2.67 -4.65 1.73
C SER A 20 3.08 -4.11 3.08
N ILE A 21 2.45 -3.02 3.45
CA ILE A 21 2.70 -2.36 4.73
C ILE A 21 1.58 -2.75 5.69
N LEU A 22 1.95 -3.44 6.76
CA LEU A 22 0.99 -3.87 7.76
C LEU A 22 0.53 -2.64 8.56
N LYS A 23 -0.67 -2.64 9.07
CA LYS A 23 -1.68 -3.73 8.97
C LYS A 23 -2.65 -3.49 7.81
N GLY A 24 -2.84 -2.20 7.44
CA GLY A 24 -3.93 -1.81 6.55
C GLY A 24 -3.95 -2.53 5.20
N GLY A 25 -2.77 -2.81 4.66
CA GLY A 25 -2.71 -3.38 3.33
C GLY A 25 -2.98 -4.87 3.24
N VAL A 26 -3.14 -5.55 4.37
CA VAL A 26 -3.13 -7.02 4.34
C VAL A 26 -4.32 -7.59 3.57
N VAL A 27 -5.50 -7.01 3.74
CA VAL A 27 -6.69 -7.57 3.09
C VAL A 27 -6.61 -7.40 1.58
N PHE A 28 -6.24 -6.19 1.13
CA PHE A 28 -6.11 -5.97 -0.30
C PHE A 28 -5.01 -6.86 -0.89
N LEU A 29 -3.89 -6.98 -0.19
CA LEU A 29 -2.81 -7.84 -0.68
C LEU A 29 -3.30 -9.27 -0.89
N THR A 30 -4.00 -9.82 0.09
CA THR A 30 -4.43 -11.22 -0.02
C THR A 30 -5.44 -11.41 -1.14
N ASP A 31 -6.32 -10.44 -1.34
CA ASP A 31 -7.25 -10.53 -2.46
C ASP A 31 -6.51 -10.39 -3.78
N LEU A 32 -5.59 -9.43 -3.88
CA LEU A 32 -4.87 -9.19 -5.12
C LEU A 32 -4.02 -10.40 -5.52
N MET A 33 -3.28 -10.96 -4.56
CA MET A 33 -2.36 -12.03 -4.92
C MET A 33 -3.09 -13.24 -5.48
N ARG A 34 -4.33 -13.48 -5.04
CA ARG A 34 -5.09 -14.61 -5.57
C ARG A 34 -5.61 -14.36 -6.98
N GLU A 35 -5.58 -13.11 -7.44
CA GLU A 35 -5.98 -12.76 -8.80
C GLU A 35 -4.81 -12.76 -9.78
N ILE A 36 -3.60 -12.83 -9.28
CA ILE A 36 -2.41 -12.82 -10.11
C ILE A 36 -2.05 -14.27 -10.43
N LYS A 37 -1.94 -14.59 -11.71
CA LYS A 37 -1.84 -15.98 -12.16
C LYS A 37 -0.43 -16.40 -12.53
N ILE A 38 0.58 -15.69 -12.01
CA ILE A 38 1.98 -16.09 -12.16
C ILE A 38 2.56 -16.34 -10.77
N PRO A 39 3.64 -17.11 -10.67
CA PRO A 39 4.28 -17.32 -9.38
C PRO A 39 4.76 -15.99 -8.78
N LEU A 40 4.60 -15.86 -7.48
CA LEU A 40 5.07 -14.67 -6.80
C LEU A 40 5.37 -15.01 -5.35
N THR A 41 6.09 -14.11 -4.68
CA THR A 41 6.24 -14.18 -3.23
C THR A 41 5.66 -12.92 -2.62
N ILE A 42 5.37 -12.99 -1.34
CA ILE A 42 4.88 -11.83 -0.61
C ILE A 42 5.80 -11.55 0.57
N ASP A 43 5.85 -10.29 0.96
CA ASP A 43 6.63 -9.89 2.12
C ASP A 43 5.98 -8.65 2.73
N PHE A 44 6.33 -8.36 3.96
CA PHE A 44 5.68 -7.29 4.71
C PHE A 44 6.70 -6.39 5.38
N MET A 45 6.30 -5.13 5.53
CA MET A 45 7.01 -4.17 6.37
C MET A 45 6.04 -3.54 7.33
N CYS A 46 6.55 -3.10 8.46
CA CYS A 46 5.80 -2.24 9.38
C CYS A 46 6.60 -0.98 9.60
N VAL A 47 5.92 0.15 9.63
CA VAL A 47 6.56 1.42 9.91
C VAL A 47 5.73 2.15 10.95
N SER A 48 6.38 3.04 11.68
CA SER A 48 5.69 3.92 12.60
C SER A 48 6.16 5.33 12.37
N SER A 49 5.24 6.27 12.51
CA SER A 49 5.60 7.68 12.42
C SER A 49 6.44 8.06 13.62
N TYR A 50 7.43 8.91 13.39
CA TYR A 50 8.36 9.30 14.42
C TYR A 50 8.17 10.77 14.72
N GLY A 51 8.12 11.10 16.03
CA GLY A 51 7.94 12.47 16.45
C GLY A 51 6.48 12.85 16.59
N LEU A 52 6.23 14.13 16.79
CA LEU A 52 4.87 14.61 16.93
C LEU A 52 4.17 14.54 15.59
N ALA A 53 2.92 14.18 15.64
CA ALA A 53 2.16 13.97 14.41
C ALA A 53 2.13 15.20 13.53
N SER A 54 1.99 16.37 14.15
CA SER A 54 1.88 17.60 13.39
C SER A 54 3.18 17.98 12.68
N ASP A 55 4.29 17.47 13.15
CA ASP A 55 5.59 17.80 12.58
C ASP A 55 6.14 16.69 11.71
N ASN A 56 5.36 15.68 11.47
CA ASN A 56 5.86 14.46 10.91
C ASN A 56 5.62 14.43 9.41
N TYR A 57 6.56 14.93 8.65
CA TYR A 57 6.43 15.01 7.21
C TYR A 57 7.21 13.89 6.55
N GLY A 58 6.78 12.66 6.82
CA GLY A 58 7.35 11.53 6.15
C GLY A 58 8.53 10.90 6.86
N VAL A 59 8.86 11.34 8.06
CA VAL A 59 9.90 10.68 8.85
C VAL A 59 9.28 9.47 9.52
N VAL A 60 9.79 8.30 9.20
CA VAL A 60 9.24 7.06 9.74
C VAL A 60 10.37 6.18 10.23
N ARG A 61 10.01 5.26 11.09
CA ARG A 61 10.92 4.24 11.55
C ARG A 61 10.39 2.88 11.12
N ILE A 62 11.28 2.07 10.55
CA ILE A 62 10.91 0.72 10.15
C ILE A 62 10.97 -0.17 11.38
N THR A 63 9.82 -0.70 11.79
CA THR A 63 9.73 -1.55 12.98
C THR A 63 9.74 -3.03 12.61
N LYS A 64 9.39 -3.36 11.38
CA LYS A 64 9.61 -4.69 10.82
C LYS A 64 10.08 -4.53 9.39
N ASP A 65 11.19 -5.14 9.08
CA ASP A 65 11.74 -5.09 7.74
C ASP A 65 11.39 -6.35 6.96
N LEU A 66 11.68 -6.32 5.67
CA LEU A 66 11.44 -7.46 4.78
C LEU A 66 12.21 -8.69 5.27
N ASP A 67 11.63 -9.85 5.05
CA ASP A 67 12.28 -11.11 5.38
C ASP A 67 13.34 -11.49 4.37
N GLN A 68 13.16 -11.09 3.11
CA GLN A 68 14.03 -11.51 2.02
C GLN A 68 14.59 -10.32 1.27
N SER A 69 15.75 -10.52 0.67
CA SER A 69 16.32 -9.51 -0.21
C SER A 69 15.46 -9.31 -1.44
N ILE A 70 15.36 -8.05 -1.89
CA ILE A 70 14.67 -7.74 -3.14
C ILE A 70 15.65 -7.40 -4.26
N GLU A 71 16.93 -7.59 -4.03
CA GLU A 71 17.93 -7.24 -5.04
C GLU A 71 17.65 -7.98 -6.34
N SER A 72 17.62 -7.24 -7.43
CA SER A 72 17.40 -7.77 -8.77
C SER A 72 16.02 -8.40 -9.00
N ARG A 73 15.08 -8.17 -8.11
CA ARG A 73 13.73 -8.69 -8.24
C ARG A 73 12.76 -7.59 -8.66
N ASP A 74 11.65 -8.00 -9.24
CA ASP A 74 10.57 -7.08 -9.60
C ASP A 74 9.65 -6.92 -8.41
N VAL A 75 9.51 -5.68 -7.94
CA VAL A 75 8.79 -5.39 -6.68
C VAL A 75 7.59 -4.51 -6.98
N ILE A 76 6.44 -4.89 -6.42
CA ILE A 76 5.26 -4.04 -6.38
C ILE A 76 4.92 -3.80 -4.92
N VAL A 77 4.87 -2.53 -4.53
CA VAL A 77 4.40 -2.15 -3.20
C VAL A 77 2.90 -2.01 -3.27
N VAL A 78 2.21 -2.77 -2.44
CA VAL A 78 0.75 -2.87 -2.47
C VAL A 78 0.17 -2.15 -1.26
N GLU A 79 -0.62 -1.12 -1.53
CA GLU A 79 -1.25 -0.32 -0.48
C GLU A 79 -2.76 -0.35 -0.63
N ASP A 80 -3.45 -0.33 0.50
CA ASP A 80 -4.91 -0.24 0.46
C ASP A 80 -5.36 1.15 0.06
N ILE A 81 -4.70 2.17 0.60
CA ILE A 81 -5.07 3.56 0.31
C ILE A 81 -3.81 4.43 0.35
N ILE A 82 -3.73 5.37 -0.56
CA ILE A 82 -2.65 6.36 -0.56
C ILE A 82 -3.26 7.74 -0.33
N ASP A 83 -2.83 8.37 0.74
CA ASP A 83 -3.31 9.69 1.15
C ASP A 83 -2.32 10.75 0.68
N THR A 84 -1.59 11.38 1.60
CA THR A 84 -0.58 12.37 1.20
C THR A 84 0.58 11.73 0.45
N GLY A 85 0.87 10.48 0.73
CA GLY A 85 1.95 9.76 0.09
C GLY A 85 3.31 9.91 0.73
N LEU A 86 3.39 10.69 1.82
CA LEU A 86 4.71 10.97 2.40
C LEU A 86 5.38 9.73 2.98
N THR A 87 4.61 8.92 3.71
CA THR A 87 5.16 7.69 4.27
C THR A 87 5.58 6.74 3.16
N LEU A 88 4.71 6.58 2.17
CA LEU A 88 5.03 5.70 1.05
C LEU A 88 6.27 6.18 0.30
N GLN A 89 6.41 7.49 0.13
CA GLN A 89 7.59 8.03 -0.55
C GLN A 89 8.86 7.63 0.19
N TYR A 90 8.84 7.73 1.52
CA TYR A 90 9.99 7.33 2.32
C TYR A 90 10.30 5.84 2.11
N ILE A 91 9.26 5.02 2.13
CA ILE A 91 9.45 3.58 1.95
C ILE A 91 10.01 3.28 0.56
N LEU A 92 9.49 3.94 -0.47
CA LEU A 92 9.97 3.70 -1.84
C LEU A 92 11.43 4.10 -1.98
N LYS A 93 11.82 5.22 -1.39
CA LYS A 93 13.23 5.62 -1.46
C LYS A 93 14.12 4.59 -0.77
N ASN A 94 13.67 4.09 0.38
CA ASN A 94 14.44 3.06 1.09
C ASN A 94 14.57 1.80 0.25
N LEU A 95 13.45 1.33 -0.30
CA LEU A 95 13.48 0.10 -1.10
C LEU A 95 14.31 0.27 -2.36
N TYR A 96 14.28 1.46 -2.95
CA TYR A 96 15.05 1.70 -4.17
C TYR A 96 16.55 1.52 -3.93
N THR A 97 17.02 1.87 -2.74
CA THR A 97 18.45 1.70 -2.42
C THR A 97 18.87 0.25 -2.36
N ARG A 98 17.92 -0.67 -2.29
CA ARG A 98 18.22 -2.12 -2.22
C ARG A 98 18.34 -2.75 -3.61
N GLU A 99 18.31 -1.94 -4.65
CA GLU A 99 18.60 -2.33 -6.02
C GLU A 99 17.65 -3.38 -6.59
N PRO A 100 16.34 -3.18 -6.45
CA PRO A 100 15.41 -4.05 -7.15
C PRO A 100 15.54 -3.87 -8.65
N LYS A 101 15.12 -4.88 -9.40
CA LYS A 101 15.10 -4.76 -10.85
C LYS A 101 14.06 -3.73 -11.29
N SER A 102 12.93 -3.70 -10.62
CA SER A 102 11.91 -2.67 -10.82
C SER A 102 11.16 -2.47 -9.52
N LEU A 103 10.53 -1.30 -9.39
CA LEU A 103 9.80 -0.94 -8.19
C LEU A 103 8.59 -0.12 -8.61
N GLU A 104 7.40 -0.66 -8.39
CA GLU A 104 6.17 -0.02 -8.80
C GLU A 104 5.18 -0.03 -7.63
N VAL A 105 4.10 0.73 -7.79
CA VAL A 105 3.08 0.88 -6.75
C VAL A 105 1.73 0.44 -7.29
N CYS A 106 1.02 -0.31 -6.46
CA CYS A 106 -0.36 -0.70 -6.70
C CYS A 106 -1.19 -0.28 -5.49
N THR A 107 -2.29 0.43 -5.72
CA THR A 107 -3.17 0.80 -4.63
C THR A 107 -4.62 0.52 -5.00
N LEU A 108 -5.40 0.17 -4.00
CA LEU A 108 -6.83 0.01 -4.21
C LEU A 108 -7.51 1.36 -4.29
N LEU A 109 -7.19 2.25 -3.36
CA LEU A 109 -7.84 3.56 -3.26
C LEU A 109 -6.80 4.67 -3.34
N ASP A 110 -7.06 5.64 -4.16
CA ASP A 110 -6.14 6.78 -4.33
C ASP A 110 -6.88 8.08 -3.98
N LYS A 111 -6.44 8.72 -2.89
CA LYS A 111 -6.93 10.04 -2.54
C LYS A 111 -6.02 11.09 -3.17
N SER A 112 -6.09 11.20 -4.50
CA SER A 112 -5.14 12.04 -5.21
C SER A 112 -5.22 13.50 -4.80
N ALA A 113 -6.41 13.96 -4.36
CA ALA A 113 -6.56 15.37 -3.93
C ALA A 113 -5.74 15.70 -2.69
N ARG A 114 -5.36 14.70 -1.90
CA ARG A 114 -4.54 14.95 -0.71
C ARG A 114 -3.05 14.75 -0.96
N ARG A 115 -2.66 14.46 -2.18
CA ARG A 115 -1.28 14.09 -2.47
C ARG A 115 -0.33 15.25 -2.24
N ILE A 116 0.73 14.99 -1.50
CA ILE A 116 1.85 15.92 -1.30
C ILE A 116 3.10 15.39 -1.97
N ALA A 117 3.39 14.10 -1.75
CA ALA A 117 4.56 13.48 -2.35
C ALA A 117 4.32 13.15 -3.82
N ASP A 118 5.37 13.24 -4.61
CA ASP A 118 5.28 12.88 -6.02
C ASP A 118 5.49 11.38 -6.17
N ILE A 119 4.40 10.66 -6.32
CA ILE A 119 4.43 9.21 -6.42
C ILE A 119 3.72 8.78 -7.69
N LYS A 120 4.41 7.97 -8.49
CA LYS A 120 3.81 7.37 -9.66
C LYS A 120 3.11 6.08 -9.26
N ILE A 121 1.83 5.98 -9.54
CA ILE A 121 1.05 4.78 -9.22
C ILE A 121 0.75 4.06 -10.52
N LYS A 122 1.37 2.90 -10.70
CA LYS A 122 1.20 2.15 -11.94
C LYS A 122 -0.13 1.43 -11.99
N TYR A 123 -0.59 0.92 -10.85
CA TYR A 123 -1.83 0.17 -10.80
C TYR A 123 -2.73 0.78 -9.75
N LYS A 124 -3.90 1.24 -10.19
CA LYS A 124 -4.83 1.94 -9.32
C LYS A 124 -6.23 1.38 -9.49
N GLY A 125 -6.88 1.06 -8.37
CA GLY A 125 -8.25 0.60 -8.39
C GLY A 125 -9.24 1.73 -8.58
N PHE A 126 -9.27 2.66 -7.65
CA PHE A 126 -10.26 3.74 -7.66
C PHE A 126 -9.66 5.05 -7.19
N ASP A 127 -10.07 6.12 -7.83
CA ASP A 127 -9.82 7.48 -7.33
C ASP A 127 -10.99 7.84 -6.42
N ILE A 128 -10.70 8.30 -5.21
CA ILE A 128 -11.76 8.61 -4.27
C ILE A 128 -11.62 10.04 -3.74
N LYS A 129 -12.74 10.54 -3.24
CA LYS A 129 -12.76 11.86 -2.64
C LYS A 129 -12.12 11.82 -1.25
N ASP A 130 -11.88 12.99 -0.68
CA ASP A 130 -11.28 13.09 0.64
C ASP A 130 -12.31 12.76 1.72
N LYS A 131 -12.61 11.44 1.87
CA LYS A 131 -13.51 10.90 2.87
C LYS A 131 -12.81 9.79 3.61
N TYR A 132 -13.27 9.51 4.81
CA TYR A 132 -12.67 8.45 5.59
C TYR A 132 -13.30 7.12 5.23
N UNK A 133 -12.63 6.31 4.76
CA UNK A 133 -13.10 5.03 4.31
C UNK A 133 -12.73 4.00 5.34
N UNK A 134 -13.46 3.00 5.59
CA UNK A 134 -13.25 1.92 6.52
C UNK A 134 -13.52 0.69 5.77
N UNK A 135 -12.79 -0.26 6.06
CA UNK A 135 -13.14 -1.43 5.41
C UNK A 135 -12.01 -2.07 4.66
N UNK A 136 -12.17 -3.04 4.31
CA UNK A 136 -11.30 -3.82 3.65
C UNK A 136 -9.95 -3.82 4.20
N GLY A 137 -9.73 -3.88 5.32
CA GLY A 137 -8.54 -3.78 6.09
C GLY A 137 -8.24 -2.42 6.68
N LEU A 138 -8.86 -1.40 6.19
CA LEU A 138 -8.73 -0.06 6.76
C LEU A 138 -9.44 -0.02 8.12
N ASP A 139 -8.94 0.82 9.01
CA ASP A 139 -9.45 0.83 10.38
C ASP A 139 -10.02 2.16 10.80
N TYR A 140 -10.80 2.08 11.88
CA TYR A 140 -11.15 3.24 12.71
C TYR A 140 -10.79 2.85 14.13
N ARG A 141 -9.75 3.46 14.67
CA ARG A 141 -9.26 3.17 16.02
C ARG A 141 -8.99 1.67 16.19
N GLN A 142 -8.30 1.08 15.24
CA GLN A 142 -7.92 -0.34 15.18
C GLN A 142 -9.10 -1.30 15.01
N ARG A 143 -10.29 -0.78 14.78
CA ARG A 143 -11.47 -1.60 14.58
C ARG A 143 -11.94 -1.50 13.14
N LYS A 144 -12.88 -2.34 12.78
CA LYS A 144 -13.60 -2.34 11.50
C LYS A 144 -12.76 -2.82 10.33
N ARG A 145 -11.58 -3.36 10.58
CA ARG A 145 -10.77 -3.92 9.50
C ARG A 145 -11.42 -5.15 8.87
N ASN A 146 -12.33 -5.79 9.61
CA ASN A 146 -12.96 -7.03 9.14
C ASN A 146 -14.21 -6.80 8.30
N LEU A 147 -14.59 -5.56 8.06
CA LEU A 147 -15.76 -5.30 7.23
C LEU A 147 -15.51 -5.77 5.81
N PRO A 148 -16.48 -6.46 5.20
CA PRO A 148 -16.24 -7.09 3.89
C PRO A 148 -16.19 -6.12 2.73
N HIS A 149 -16.81 -4.94 2.90
CA HIS A 149 -16.86 -3.95 1.84
C HIS A 149 -16.24 -2.66 2.31
N ILE A 150 -16.01 -1.75 1.38
CA ILE A 150 -15.49 -0.43 1.72
C ILE A 150 -16.65 0.49 2.03
N TYR A 151 -16.60 1.12 3.20
CA TYR A 151 -17.66 2.03 3.66
C TYR A 151 -17.06 3.40 3.91
N GLU A 152 -17.88 4.42 3.65
CA GLU A 152 -17.54 5.78 4.04
C GLU A 152 -17.99 6.00 5.48
N LEU A 153 -17.08 6.46 6.31
CA LEU A 153 -17.41 6.69 7.71
C LEU A 153 -18.16 8.01 7.86
N ASP A 154 -19.24 7.99 8.63
CA ASP A 154 -20.00 9.19 8.92
C ASP A 154 -19.11 10.19 9.66
N GLU A 155 -19.06 11.42 9.15
CA GLU A 155 -18.19 12.44 9.73
C GLU A 155 -18.53 12.75 11.18
N SER A 156 -19.78 12.58 11.55
CA SER A 156 -20.17 12.84 12.94
C SER A 156 -19.47 11.89 13.91
N LEU A 157 -19.12 10.69 13.45
CA LEU A 157 -18.42 9.72 14.30
C LEU A 157 -16.95 10.07 14.47
N LEU A 158 -16.38 10.84 13.56
CA LEU A 158 -14.98 11.22 13.64
C LEU A 158 -14.71 12.24 14.74
N LYS A 159 -15.75 12.96 15.14
CA LYS A 159 -15.61 14.03 16.14
C LYS A 159 -15.80 13.54 17.56
N SER A 160 -16.22 12.34 17.75
CA SER A 160 -16.49 11.79 19.08
C SER A 160 -15.25 11.18 19.74
#